data_f49221a9ab84b72d218bca620b8bd5f1
#
_entry.id   f49221a9ab84b72d218bca620b8bd5f1
#
_cell.length_a   1.000
_cell.length_b   1.000
_cell.length_c   1.000
_cell.angle_alpha   90.00
_cell.angle_beta   90.00
_cell.angle_gamma   90.00
#
_symmetry.space_group_name_H-M   'P 1'
#
loop_
_entity.id
_entity.type
_entity.pdbx_description
1 polymer ?
#
loop_
_entity_poly.entity_id
_entity_poly.type
_entity_poly.pdbx_seq_one_letter_code
_entity_poly.pdbx_strand_id
1 'polypeptide(L)'
;MVTRTCYDGLGRLNKLGDIMIKRLLVTGYKAHELGIFNDSHKGIPIIKQTLENQLRVLLDGGLEWVILGGGQGVETWTAELILDLKDEYPHIKFAIITPFLEQEKNWNEQKKEKYERLLMQADYHTSVTKKPYEAPWQFIERNKFVVRNTDGMLIVYDEENEGSPMFMKKLAEQYAEKNDYPIIVIDAYDLQLMAEEIAEERNQFL
;
A
#
# COMPACT_ATOMS: atom_id res chain seq x y z
N MET A 1 -14.04 -15.67 -2.06
CA MET A 1 -14.45 -15.28 -3.43
C MET A 1 -13.69 -14.00 -3.73
N VAL A 2 -12.60 -14.09 -4.50
CA VAL A 2 -11.80 -12.91 -4.85
C VAL A 2 -12.64 -12.08 -5.83
N THR A 3 -13.19 -10.97 -5.37
CA THR A 3 -13.89 -10.04 -6.25
C THR A 3 -12.82 -9.20 -6.96
N ARG A 4 -12.54 -9.53 -8.22
CA ARG A 4 -11.89 -8.59 -9.13
C ARG A 4 -12.78 -7.35 -9.20
N THR A 5 -12.32 -6.27 -8.63
CA THR A 5 -12.97 -4.97 -8.79
C THR A 5 -12.50 -4.42 -10.14
N CYS A 6 -13.22 -4.76 -11.20
CA CYS A 6 -13.05 -4.08 -12.48
C CYS A 6 -13.73 -2.72 -12.36
N TYR A 7 -12.97 -1.64 -12.56
CA TYR A 7 -13.56 -0.33 -12.81
C TYR A 7 -14.29 -0.35 -14.15
N ASP A 8 -15.52 0.18 -14.18
CA ASP A 8 -16.07 0.66 -15.43
C ASP A 8 -15.26 1.91 -15.81
N GLY A 9 -15.15 2.24 -17.08
CA GLY A 9 -14.41 3.40 -17.59
C GLY A 9 -14.90 4.77 -17.08
N LEU A 10 -15.63 4.80 -15.96
CA LEU A 10 -16.17 5.96 -15.25
C LEU A 10 -15.76 5.96 -13.76
N GLY A 11 -14.86 5.08 -13.32
CA GLY A 11 -14.32 5.09 -11.95
C GLY A 11 -15.33 4.69 -10.86
N ARG A 12 -16.41 3.99 -11.19
CA ARG A 12 -17.40 3.57 -10.19
C ARG A 12 -17.09 2.18 -9.65
N LEU A 13 -16.99 2.09 -8.33
CA LEU A 13 -16.92 0.84 -7.57
C LEU A 13 -18.15 -0.04 -7.86
N ASN A 14 -18.02 -1.01 -8.76
CA ASN A 14 -19.04 -2.04 -8.94
C ASN A 14 -18.95 -3.06 -7.79
N LYS A 15 -19.90 -2.98 -6.86
CA LYS A 15 -20.17 -3.93 -5.75
C LYS A 15 -19.22 -3.92 -4.54
N LEU A 16 -18.73 -2.79 -4.07
CA LEU A 16 -18.49 -2.58 -2.64
C LEU A 16 -19.77 -1.97 -2.02
N GLY A 17 -20.91 -2.65 -2.19
CA GLY A 17 -22.14 -2.27 -1.51
C GLY A 17 -21.91 -2.38 -0.01
N ASP A 18 -22.01 -1.25 0.69
CA ASP A 18 -22.12 -1.09 2.14
C ASP A 18 -20.92 -1.44 3.04
N ILE A 19 -19.75 -1.84 2.52
CA ILE A 19 -18.58 -2.05 3.36
C ILE A 19 -17.83 -0.73 3.51
N MET A 20 -17.95 -0.12 4.68
CA MET A 20 -17.18 1.08 5.02
C MET A 20 -15.78 0.68 5.48
N ILE A 21 -14.77 0.94 4.64
CA ILE A 21 -13.36 0.73 5.01
C ILE A 21 -12.86 1.98 5.73
N LYS A 22 -12.69 1.89 7.04
CA LYS A 22 -12.11 2.98 7.86
C LYS A 22 -10.61 2.83 8.05
N ARG A 23 -10.12 1.60 8.09
CA ARG A 23 -8.71 1.24 8.28
C ARG A 23 -8.27 0.33 7.14
N LEU A 24 -7.46 0.87 6.25
CA LEU A 24 -6.96 0.17 5.07
C LEU A 24 -5.53 -0.30 5.29
N LEU A 25 -5.26 -1.58 5.11
CA LEU A 25 -3.90 -2.07 4.92
C LEU A 25 -3.45 -1.78 3.49
N VAL A 26 -2.33 -1.06 3.31
CA VAL A 26 -1.71 -0.91 2.00
C VAL A 26 -0.34 -1.58 2.00
N THR A 27 -0.09 -2.42 0.99
CA THR A 27 1.18 -3.11 0.80
C THR A 27 1.45 -3.39 -0.68
N GLY A 28 2.61 -3.94 -0.97
CA GLY A 28 2.98 -4.28 -2.34
C GLY A 28 4.48 -4.58 -2.45
N TYR A 29 4.95 -4.57 -3.68
CA TYR A 29 6.35 -4.84 -3.99
C TYR A 29 7.30 -3.86 -3.32
N LYS A 30 8.46 -4.37 -2.92
CA LYS A 30 9.60 -3.53 -2.62
C LYS A 30 10.18 -2.96 -3.92
N ALA A 31 10.79 -1.79 -3.84
CA ALA A 31 11.31 -1.10 -5.01
C ALA A 31 12.24 -1.99 -5.88
N HIS A 32 13.13 -2.77 -5.24
CA HIS A 32 14.05 -3.66 -5.97
C HIS A 32 13.34 -4.85 -6.66
N GLU A 33 12.19 -5.31 -6.16
CA GLU A 33 11.38 -6.36 -6.79
C GLU A 33 10.76 -5.87 -8.10
N LEU A 34 10.56 -4.55 -8.24
CA LEU A 34 10.10 -3.86 -9.45
C LEU A 34 11.25 -3.35 -10.33
N GLY A 35 12.51 -3.69 -10.02
CA GLY A 35 13.68 -3.16 -10.73
C GLY A 35 13.91 -1.66 -10.52
N ILE A 36 13.33 -1.05 -9.48
CA ILE A 36 13.43 0.38 -9.17
C ILE A 36 14.53 0.58 -8.14
N PHE A 37 15.63 1.21 -8.56
CA PHE A 37 16.84 1.40 -7.74
C PHE A 37 17.13 2.87 -7.43
N ASN A 38 16.39 3.81 -8.00
CA ASN A 38 16.54 5.24 -7.78
C ASN A 38 15.17 5.94 -7.76
N ASP A 39 15.10 7.10 -7.08
CA ASP A 39 13.87 7.85 -6.88
C ASP A 39 13.39 8.61 -8.16
N SER A 40 14.22 8.67 -9.21
CA SER A 40 13.85 9.27 -10.49
C SER A 40 13.28 8.27 -11.52
N HIS A 41 13.06 7.03 -11.12
CA HIS A 41 12.56 5.99 -12.01
C HIS A 41 11.12 6.31 -12.45
N LYS A 42 10.89 6.29 -13.78
CA LYS A 42 9.60 6.66 -14.40
C LYS A 42 8.39 5.80 -13.99
N GLY A 43 8.61 4.62 -13.44
CA GLY A 43 7.56 3.76 -12.91
C GLY A 43 6.97 4.26 -11.59
N ILE A 44 7.71 5.07 -10.80
CA ILE A 44 7.23 5.57 -9.51
C ILE A 44 6.00 6.49 -9.67
N PRO A 45 6.00 7.50 -10.55
CA PRO A 45 4.81 8.32 -10.79
C PRO A 45 3.59 7.50 -11.22
N ILE A 46 3.77 6.48 -12.06
CA ILE A 46 2.68 5.60 -12.52
C ILE A 46 2.06 4.87 -11.32
N ILE A 47 2.89 4.22 -10.48
CA ILE A 47 2.43 3.51 -9.29
C ILE A 47 1.75 4.47 -8.31
N LYS A 48 2.34 5.65 -8.06
CA LYS A 48 1.76 6.65 -7.16
C LYS A 48 0.41 7.15 -7.68
N GLN A 49 0.27 7.43 -8.96
CA GLN A 49 -1.00 7.89 -9.54
C GLN A 49 -2.08 6.82 -9.46
N THR A 50 -1.74 5.55 -9.74
CA THR A 50 -2.69 4.44 -9.62
C THR A 50 -3.14 4.25 -8.16
N LEU A 51 -2.20 4.32 -7.20
CA LEU A 51 -2.51 4.26 -5.76
C LEU A 51 -3.38 5.45 -5.33
N GLU A 52 -3.06 6.65 -5.79
CA GLU A 52 -3.81 7.87 -5.48
C GLU A 52 -5.26 7.78 -5.92
N ASN A 53 -5.50 7.34 -7.16
CA ASN A 53 -6.86 7.17 -7.68
C ASN A 53 -7.69 6.23 -6.80
N GLN A 54 -7.10 5.09 -6.36
CA GLN A 54 -7.76 4.15 -5.46
C GLN A 54 -8.00 4.76 -4.06
N LEU A 55 -7.00 5.46 -3.52
CA LEU A 55 -7.09 6.07 -2.19
C LEU A 55 -8.15 7.18 -2.16
N ARG A 56 -8.25 8.01 -3.20
CA ARG A 56 -9.27 9.07 -3.28
C ARG A 56 -10.68 8.51 -3.20
N VAL A 57 -10.98 7.44 -3.94
CA VAL A 57 -12.29 6.77 -3.87
C VAL A 57 -12.59 6.27 -2.45
N LEU A 58 -11.60 5.69 -1.77
CA LEU A 58 -11.76 5.20 -0.41
C LEU A 58 -11.88 6.35 0.62
N LEU A 59 -11.17 7.46 0.40
CA LEU A 59 -11.25 8.66 1.23
C LEU A 59 -12.64 9.31 1.15
N ASP A 60 -13.19 9.40 -0.05
CA ASP A 60 -14.57 9.86 -0.26
C ASP A 60 -15.60 8.91 0.37
N GLY A 61 -15.25 7.61 0.48
CA GLY A 61 -16.01 6.57 1.18
C GLY A 61 -15.82 6.53 2.70
N GLY A 62 -15.02 7.44 3.28
CA GLY A 62 -14.84 7.56 4.74
C GLY A 62 -13.63 6.83 5.30
N LEU A 63 -12.59 6.58 4.49
CA LEU A 63 -11.29 6.06 4.97
C LEU A 63 -10.66 7.03 5.98
N GLU A 64 -10.28 6.52 7.15
CA GLU A 64 -9.69 7.29 8.24
C GLU A 64 -8.21 6.98 8.46
N TRP A 65 -7.81 5.73 8.26
CA TRP A 65 -6.46 5.24 8.53
C TRP A 65 -5.89 4.39 7.40
N VAL A 66 -4.64 4.65 7.05
CA VAL A 66 -3.81 3.77 6.20
C VAL A 66 -2.74 3.11 7.06
N ILE A 67 -2.66 1.78 7.01
CA ILE A 67 -1.71 0.99 7.79
C ILE A 67 -0.63 0.45 6.85
N LEU A 68 0.63 0.72 7.18
CA LEU A 68 1.82 0.39 6.40
C LEU A 68 2.81 -0.41 7.24
N GLY A 69 3.70 -1.16 6.62
CA GLY A 69 4.78 -1.86 7.30
C GLY A 69 6.11 -1.10 7.34
N GLY A 70 6.17 0.01 6.62
CA GLY A 70 7.40 0.80 6.48
C GLY A 70 8.42 0.16 5.53
N GLY A 71 7.99 -0.76 4.65
CA GLY A 71 8.82 -1.34 3.60
C GLY A 71 9.15 -0.33 2.50
N GLN A 72 10.33 -0.46 1.90
CA GLN A 72 10.78 0.39 0.79
C GLN A 72 10.08 0.00 -0.50
N GLY A 73 9.48 0.95 -1.20
CA GLY A 73 8.69 0.74 -2.40
C GLY A 73 7.25 1.18 -2.20
N VAL A 74 6.28 0.35 -2.53
CA VAL A 74 4.84 0.69 -2.50
C VAL A 74 4.43 1.33 -1.17
N GLU A 75 4.83 0.77 -0.04
CA GLU A 75 4.45 1.30 1.29
C GLU A 75 5.05 2.69 1.57
N THR A 76 6.32 2.93 1.18
CA THR A 76 6.96 4.24 1.31
C THR A 76 6.29 5.27 0.40
N TRP A 77 6.01 4.90 -0.85
CA TRP A 77 5.33 5.79 -1.81
C TRP A 77 3.90 6.11 -1.38
N THR A 78 3.22 5.15 -0.77
CA THR A 78 1.89 5.39 -0.17
C THR A 78 1.97 6.37 0.99
N ALA A 79 2.97 6.24 1.89
CA ALA A 79 3.14 7.19 2.99
C ALA A 79 3.35 8.63 2.48
N GLU A 80 4.19 8.80 1.45
CA GLU A 80 4.39 10.09 0.79
C GLU A 80 3.07 10.63 0.20
N LEU A 81 2.30 9.80 -0.49
CA LEU A 81 0.99 10.18 -1.03
C LEU A 81 0.01 10.63 0.06
N ILE A 82 -0.05 9.93 1.18
CA ILE A 82 -0.93 10.33 2.29
C ILE A 82 -0.55 11.71 2.82
N LEU A 83 0.75 12.02 2.89
CA LEU A 83 1.20 13.33 3.30
C LEU A 83 0.76 14.43 2.32
N ASP A 84 0.87 14.17 1.02
CA ASP A 84 0.42 15.08 -0.04
C ASP A 84 -1.11 15.26 -0.01
N LEU A 85 -1.87 14.20 0.28
CA LEU A 85 -3.33 14.21 0.35
C LEU A 85 -3.89 14.87 1.61
N LYS A 86 -3.08 15.10 2.66
CA LYS A 86 -3.55 15.75 3.91
C LYS A 86 -4.06 17.17 3.72
N ASP A 87 -3.62 17.89 2.70
CA ASP A 87 -4.11 19.23 2.39
C ASP A 87 -5.59 19.20 1.96
N GLU A 88 -6.00 18.17 1.22
CA GLU A 88 -7.36 17.99 0.74
C GLU A 88 -8.21 17.15 1.73
N TYR A 89 -7.59 16.15 2.36
CA TYR A 89 -8.21 15.24 3.33
C TYR A 89 -7.52 15.35 4.71
N PRO A 90 -7.72 16.43 5.47
CA PRO A 90 -6.96 16.67 6.72
C PRO A 90 -7.25 15.66 7.83
N HIS A 91 -8.29 14.84 7.69
CA HIS A 91 -8.64 13.80 8.65
C HIS A 91 -7.86 12.49 8.45
N ILE A 92 -7.22 12.29 7.27
CA ILE A 92 -6.51 11.04 6.98
C ILE A 92 -5.27 10.91 7.87
N LYS A 93 -5.07 9.71 8.37
CA LYS A 93 -3.94 9.32 9.20
C LYS A 93 -3.25 8.12 8.63
N PHE A 94 -1.95 8.00 8.89
CA PHE A 94 -1.26 6.75 8.61
C PHE A 94 -0.46 6.23 9.80
N ALA A 95 -0.36 4.90 9.86
CA ALA A 95 0.42 4.22 10.88
C ALA A 95 1.47 3.31 10.23
N ILE A 96 2.66 3.26 10.84
CA ILE A 96 3.73 2.33 10.45
C ILE A 96 3.83 1.24 11.51
N ILE A 97 3.47 0.01 11.13
CA ILE A 97 3.48 -1.17 11.99
C ILE A 97 4.55 -2.14 11.52
N THR A 98 5.69 -2.15 12.20
CA THR A 98 6.84 -2.99 11.83
C THR A 98 6.79 -4.38 12.49
N PRO A 99 7.44 -5.40 11.94
CA PRO A 99 7.51 -6.72 12.56
C PRO A 99 8.39 -6.75 13.82
N PHE A 100 9.47 -5.98 13.85
CA PHE A 100 10.47 -5.93 14.90
C PHE A 100 11.09 -4.54 15.01
N LEU A 101 11.83 -4.32 16.08
CA LEU A 101 12.56 -3.07 16.32
C LEU A 101 13.75 -2.95 15.35
N GLU A 102 14.09 -1.71 14.97
CA GLU A 102 15.26 -1.41 14.14
C GLU A 102 15.27 -2.15 12.81
N GLN A 103 14.09 -2.25 12.13
CA GLN A 103 14.04 -2.94 10.84
C GLN A 103 14.95 -2.30 9.78
N GLU A 104 15.25 -1.01 9.92
CA GLU A 104 16.13 -0.22 9.04
C GLU A 104 17.62 -0.41 9.31
N LYS A 105 18.00 -1.13 10.36
CA LYS A 105 19.39 -1.24 10.85
C LYS A 105 20.44 -1.52 9.76
N ASN A 106 20.09 -2.39 8.82
CA ASN A 106 20.97 -2.82 7.74
C ASN A 106 20.75 -2.05 6.42
N TRP A 107 19.95 -0.97 6.43
CA TRP A 107 19.76 -0.16 5.24
C TRP A 107 20.90 0.84 5.06
N ASN A 108 21.07 1.37 3.84
CA ASN A 108 22.00 2.48 3.62
C ASN A 108 21.46 3.78 4.25
N GLU A 109 22.32 4.76 4.48
CA GLU A 109 21.98 5.99 5.20
C GLU A 109 20.84 6.77 4.52
N GLN A 110 20.85 6.90 3.19
CA GLN A 110 19.78 7.61 2.46
C GLN A 110 18.39 6.98 2.69
N LYS A 111 18.33 5.65 2.73
CA LYS A 111 17.09 4.93 2.98
C LYS A 111 16.64 5.03 4.44
N LYS A 112 17.59 5.03 5.39
CA LYS A 112 17.31 5.27 6.81
C LYS A 112 16.72 6.66 7.02
N GLU A 113 17.39 7.69 6.52
CA GLU A 113 16.92 9.09 6.64
C GLU A 113 15.52 9.28 6.06
N LYS A 114 15.22 8.66 4.91
CA LYS A 114 13.89 8.69 4.30
C LYS A 114 12.85 8.04 5.22
N TYR A 115 13.17 6.86 5.75
CA TYR A 115 12.31 6.12 6.66
C TYR A 115 12.08 6.86 7.99
N GLU A 116 13.12 7.39 8.60
CA GLU A 116 13.03 8.18 9.84
C GLU A 116 12.15 9.43 9.67
N ARG A 117 12.28 10.11 8.53
CA ARG A 117 11.38 11.24 8.20
C ARG A 117 9.92 10.81 8.13
N LEU A 118 9.63 9.65 7.55
CA LEU A 118 8.26 9.12 7.51
C LEU A 118 7.76 8.71 8.90
N LEU A 119 8.62 8.12 9.74
CA LEU A 119 8.27 7.80 11.13
C LEU A 119 7.91 9.04 11.95
N MET A 120 8.65 10.15 11.77
CA MET A 120 8.35 11.42 12.45
C MET A 120 7.04 12.05 11.99
N GLN A 121 6.57 11.78 10.79
CA GLN A 121 5.32 12.30 10.22
C GLN A 121 4.14 11.34 10.36
N ALA A 122 4.39 10.08 10.74
CA ALA A 122 3.35 9.10 10.99
C ALA A 122 2.52 9.48 12.22
N ASP A 123 1.20 9.37 12.12
CA ASP A 123 0.29 9.63 13.23
C ASP A 123 0.41 8.56 14.34
N TYR A 124 0.91 7.37 13.98
CA TYR A 124 1.25 6.30 14.91
C TYR A 124 2.33 5.38 14.33
N HIS A 125 3.27 4.94 15.17
CA HIS A 125 4.21 3.89 14.77
C HIS A 125 4.51 2.93 15.94
N THR A 126 4.70 1.66 15.61
CA THR A 126 5.06 0.64 16.58
C THR A 126 5.64 -0.60 15.90
N SER A 127 6.31 -1.46 16.67
CA SER A 127 6.68 -2.81 16.24
C SER A 127 5.85 -3.87 16.99
N VAL A 128 5.44 -4.93 16.28
CA VAL A 128 4.58 -5.97 16.88
C VAL A 128 5.32 -6.78 17.94
N THR A 129 6.53 -7.22 17.64
CA THR A 129 7.24 -8.14 18.55
C THR A 129 8.05 -7.44 19.64
N LYS A 130 8.22 -6.10 19.61
CA LYS A 130 9.00 -5.32 20.59
C LYS A 130 10.42 -5.84 20.84
N LYS A 131 10.99 -6.54 19.86
CA LYS A 131 12.33 -7.13 19.90
C LYS A 131 13.06 -6.84 18.60
N PRO A 132 14.40 -6.86 18.57
CA PRO A 132 15.18 -6.90 17.31
C PRO A 132 14.81 -8.13 16.48
N TYR A 133 15.31 -8.19 15.25
CA TYR A 133 15.09 -9.35 14.40
C TYR A 133 15.67 -10.63 15.01
N GLU A 134 14.82 -11.63 15.14
CA GLU A 134 15.20 -12.97 15.61
C GLU A 134 15.02 -14.02 14.51
N ALA A 135 13.86 -14.01 13.83
CA ALA A 135 13.53 -15.00 12.81
C ALA A 135 12.29 -14.59 11.98
N PRO A 136 12.01 -15.28 10.84
CA PRO A 136 10.90 -14.97 9.94
C PRO A 136 9.50 -14.97 10.57
N TRP A 137 9.30 -15.65 11.70
CA TRP A 137 8.00 -15.68 12.39
C TRP A 137 7.50 -14.27 12.78
N GLN A 138 8.41 -13.31 12.97
CA GLN A 138 8.06 -11.93 13.33
C GLN A 138 7.27 -11.24 12.20
N PHE A 139 7.62 -11.50 10.94
CA PHE A 139 6.83 -11.03 9.80
C PHE A 139 5.44 -11.67 9.77
N ILE A 140 5.34 -12.95 10.08
CA ILE A 140 4.07 -13.67 10.13
C ILE A 140 3.15 -13.07 11.19
N GLU A 141 3.68 -12.83 12.40
CA GLU A 141 2.90 -12.24 13.50
C GLU A 141 2.46 -10.80 13.16
N ARG A 142 3.36 -10.00 12.54
CA ARG A 142 2.99 -8.67 12.06
C ARG A 142 1.88 -8.75 11.02
N ASN A 143 1.99 -9.62 10.05
CA ASN A 143 0.99 -9.76 8.99
C ASN A 143 -0.38 -10.17 9.56
N LYS A 144 -0.42 -11.14 10.47
CA LYS A 144 -1.65 -11.52 11.18
C LYS A 144 -2.24 -10.36 11.98
N PHE A 145 -1.39 -9.60 12.65
CA PHE A 145 -1.81 -8.45 13.45
C PHE A 145 -2.48 -7.39 12.57
N VAL A 146 -1.84 -6.97 11.48
CA VAL A 146 -2.37 -5.89 10.63
C VAL A 146 -3.64 -6.30 9.90
N VAL A 147 -3.74 -7.53 9.38
CA VAL A 147 -4.97 -8.03 8.74
C VAL A 147 -6.15 -8.05 9.71
N ARG A 148 -5.93 -8.45 10.97
CA ARG A 148 -6.99 -8.49 11.99
C ARG A 148 -7.41 -7.11 12.52
N ASN A 149 -6.61 -6.09 12.29
CA ASN A 149 -6.83 -4.73 12.79
C ASN A 149 -7.17 -3.72 11.68
N THR A 150 -7.42 -4.19 10.47
CA THR A 150 -7.87 -3.41 9.31
C THR A 150 -9.19 -3.94 8.77
N ASP A 151 -9.87 -3.13 7.98
CA ASP A 151 -11.21 -3.43 7.45
C ASP A 151 -11.13 -3.90 5.99
N GLY A 152 -9.95 -3.82 5.37
CA GLY A 152 -9.67 -4.27 4.00
C GLY A 152 -8.20 -4.03 3.63
N MET A 153 -7.82 -4.48 2.45
CA MET A 153 -6.45 -4.37 1.92
C MET A 153 -6.45 -3.82 0.50
N LEU A 154 -5.52 -2.90 0.24
CA LEU A 154 -5.08 -2.49 -1.10
C LEU A 154 -3.68 -3.03 -1.32
N ILE A 155 -3.47 -3.79 -2.39
CA ILE A 155 -2.19 -4.42 -2.68
C ILE A 155 -1.77 -4.21 -4.13
N VAL A 156 -0.53 -3.76 -4.33
CA VAL A 156 0.10 -3.77 -5.67
C VAL A 156 0.76 -5.13 -5.85
N TYR A 157 0.17 -5.96 -6.68
CA TYR A 157 0.61 -7.35 -6.87
C TYR A 157 0.15 -7.92 -8.22
N ASP A 158 1.07 -8.59 -8.90
CA ASP A 158 0.82 -9.33 -10.12
C ASP A 158 1.10 -10.82 -9.89
N GLU A 159 0.15 -11.68 -10.27
CA GLU A 159 0.28 -13.14 -10.10
C GLU A 159 1.35 -13.75 -11.02
N GLU A 160 1.66 -13.09 -12.15
CA GLU A 160 2.72 -13.52 -13.07
C GLU A 160 4.13 -13.13 -12.58
N ASN A 161 4.22 -12.20 -11.61
CA ASN A 161 5.48 -11.73 -11.02
C ASN A 161 5.46 -11.93 -9.50
N GLU A 162 5.58 -13.18 -9.07
CA GLU A 162 5.60 -13.50 -7.65
C GLU A 162 6.72 -12.74 -6.90
N GLY A 163 6.42 -12.27 -5.69
CA GLY A 163 7.34 -11.53 -4.85
C GLY A 163 6.92 -11.54 -3.39
N SER A 164 7.57 -10.72 -2.58
CA SER A 164 7.27 -10.67 -1.14
C SER A 164 5.80 -10.36 -0.79
N PRO A 165 5.01 -9.62 -1.60
CA PRO A 165 3.61 -9.34 -1.28
C PRO A 165 2.70 -10.58 -1.28
N MET A 166 3.08 -11.65 -1.99
CA MET A 166 2.34 -12.92 -2.04
C MET A 166 1.98 -13.46 -0.65
N PHE A 167 2.89 -13.35 0.32
CA PHE A 167 2.65 -13.86 1.68
C PHE A 167 1.53 -13.10 2.40
N MET A 168 1.46 -11.78 2.19
CA MET A 168 0.39 -10.95 2.74
C MET A 168 -0.93 -11.24 2.03
N LYS A 169 -0.93 -11.34 0.70
CA LYS A 169 -2.11 -11.65 -0.12
C LYS A 169 -2.74 -12.97 0.32
N LYS A 170 -1.96 -14.06 0.38
CA LYS A 170 -2.44 -15.36 0.83
C LYS A 170 -3.04 -15.34 2.23
N LEU A 171 -2.43 -14.61 3.16
CA LEU A 171 -2.96 -14.47 4.51
C LEU A 171 -4.29 -13.70 4.55
N ALA A 172 -4.37 -12.62 3.77
CA ALA A 172 -5.59 -11.82 3.67
C ALA A 172 -6.74 -12.60 3.02
N GLU A 173 -6.45 -13.39 1.97
CA GLU A 173 -7.42 -14.29 1.32
C GLU A 173 -7.98 -15.33 2.31
N GLN A 174 -7.10 -15.99 3.08
CA GLN A 174 -7.52 -16.93 4.13
C GLN A 174 -8.38 -16.26 5.20
N TYR A 175 -8.08 -15.01 5.54
CA TYR A 175 -8.88 -14.25 6.50
C TYR A 175 -10.24 -13.87 5.91
N ALA A 176 -10.28 -13.48 4.64
CA ALA A 176 -11.49 -13.11 3.91
C ALA A 176 -12.47 -14.29 3.69
N GLU A 177 -12.01 -15.55 3.74
CA GLU A 177 -12.90 -16.72 3.69
C GLU A 177 -13.92 -16.75 4.84
N LYS A 178 -13.61 -16.11 5.96
CA LYS A 178 -14.40 -16.15 7.21
C LYS A 178 -14.86 -14.78 7.70
N ASN A 179 -14.39 -13.74 7.04
CA ASN A 179 -14.63 -12.35 7.44
C ASN A 179 -14.97 -11.52 6.19
N ASP A 180 -15.73 -10.48 6.40
CA ASP A 180 -15.98 -9.49 5.37
C ASP A 180 -14.74 -8.58 5.25
N TYR A 181 -13.78 -8.98 4.39
CA TYR A 181 -12.49 -8.33 4.24
C TYR A 181 -12.16 -8.17 2.75
N PRO A 182 -12.51 -7.02 2.15
CA PRO A 182 -12.23 -6.74 0.75
C PRO A 182 -10.73 -6.63 0.49
N ILE A 183 -10.30 -7.22 -0.64
CA ILE A 183 -8.94 -7.15 -1.14
C ILE A 183 -8.99 -6.47 -2.51
N ILE A 184 -8.44 -5.27 -2.57
CA ILE A 184 -8.31 -4.47 -3.79
C ILE A 184 -6.90 -4.73 -4.34
N VAL A 185 -6.81 -5.23 -5.55
CA VAL A 185 -5.53 -5.54 -6.21
C VAL A 185 -5.30 -4.52 -7.32
N ILE A 186 -4.13 -3.91 -7.33
CA ILE A 186 -3.56 -3.18 -8.47
C ILE A 186 -2.58 -4.13 -9.14
N ASP A 187 -2.89 -4.58 -10.34
CA ASP A 187 -2.05 -5.50 -11.10
C ASP A 187 -1.25 -4.79 -12.21
N ALA A 188 -0.51 -5.56 -13.01
CA ALA A 188 0.29 -5.02 -14.11
C ALA A 188 -0.57 -4.33 -15.17
N TYR A 189 -1.80 -4.80 -15.39
CA TYR A 189 -2.71 -4.20 -16.36
C TYR A 189 -3.19 -2.81 -15.91
N ASP A 190 -3.52 -2.65 -14.63
CA ASP A 190 -3.90 -1.34 -14.06
C ASP A 190 -2.75 -0.31 -14.20
N LEU A 191 -1.51 -0.77 -13.94
CA LEU A 191 -0.32 0.08 -14.10
C LEU A 191 -0.03 0.43 -15.56
N GLN A 192 -0.30 -0.49 -16.50
CA GLN A 192 -0.17 -0.21 -17.92
C GLN A 192 -1.20 0.82 -18.39
N LEU A 193 -2.46 0.67 -18.02
CA LEU A 193 -3.51 1.65 -18.34
C LEU A 193 -3.14 3.05 -17.85
N MET A 194 -2.67 3.16 -16.60
CA MET A 194 -2.23 4.44 -16.05
C MET A 194 -1.04 5.03 -16.82
N ALA A 195 -0.10 4.18 -17.25
CA ALA A 195 1.04 4.64 -18.05
C ALA A 195 0.59 5.21 -19.41
N GLU A 196 -0.42 4.61 -20.03
CA GLU A 196 -1.02 5.06 -21.28
C GLU A 196 -1.76 6.40 -21.07
N GLU A 197 -2.57 6.54 -20.03
CA GLU A 197 -3.25 7.79 -19.66
C GLU A 197 -2.26 8.96 -19.47
N ILE A 198 -1.21 8.75 -18.68
CA ILE A 198 -0.16 9.76 -18.46
C ILE A 198 0.54 10.14 -19.78
N ALA A 199 0.76 9.19 -20.68
CA ALA A 199 1.39 9.45 -21.98
C ALA A 199 0.47 10.26 -22.91
N GLU A 200 -0.84 9.98 -22.92
CA GLU A 200 -1.83 10.71 -23.70
C GLU A 200 -1.98 12.16 -23.22
N GLU A 201 -2.06 12.37 -21.89
CA GLU A 201 -2.11 13.71 -21.32
C GLU A 201 -0.91 14.55 -21.73
N ARG A 202 0.31 14.00 -21.67
CA ARG A 202 1.53 14.72 -22.12
C ARG A 202 1.49 15.11 -23.59
N ASN A 203 0.91 14.28 -24.46
CA ASN A 203 0.83 14.54 -25.88
C ASN A 203 -0.23 15.61 -26.23
N GLN A 204 -1.22 15.84 -25.37
CA GLN A 204 -2.23 16.88 -25.57
C GLN A 204 -1.72 18.30 -25.24
N PHE A 205 -0.62 18.41 -24.49
CA PHE A 205 -0.02 19.70 -24.10
C PHE A 205 1.22 20.08 -24.92
N LEU A 206 1.58 19.30 -25.94
CA LEU A 206 2.67 19.56 -26.90
C LEU A 206 2.14 20.00 -28.27
#